data_5312b5b6dcdb6be83ee899acf3e45277
#
_entry.id   5312b5b6dcdb6be83ee899acf3e45277
#
_cell.length_a   1.000
_cell.length_b   1.000
_cell.length_c   1.000
_cell.angle_alpha   90.00
_cell.angle_beta   90.00
_cell.angle_gamma   90.00
#
_symmetry.space_group_name_H-M   'P 1'
#
loop_
_entity.id
_entity.type
_entity.pdbx_description
1 polymer ?
#
loop_
_entity_poly.entity_id
_entity_poly.type
_entity_poly.pdbx_seq_one_letter_code
_entity_poly.pdbx_strand_id
1 'polypeptide(L)'
;MLVVLRGNAASGKTTVARLLQARLAGPVAGLGQDHFRRDVYAEREQESLAHADLLEAAARHCLARGHHVILDGIFHAGRYGPMLQRIAAASDDARFYAFDLTFEETVRRHAMRPKVGDFSAEEMASWHHGWQPLDFVAEHRITAAETPEEVVERILLHA
;
A
#
# COMPACT_ATOMS: atom_id res chain seq x y z
N MET A 1 -12.45 9.86 2.11
CA MET A 1 -11.29 9.72 1.21
C MET A 1 -10.67 8.35 1.39
N LEU A 2 -10.30 7.70 0.31
CA LEU A 2 -9.49 6.49 0.27
C LEU A 2 -8.12 6.81 -0.34
N VAL A 3 -7.02 6.43 0.30
CA VAL A 3 -5.67 6.48 -0.26
C VAL A 3 -5.10 5.07 -0.33
N VAL A 4 -4.68 4.64 -1.51
CA VAL A 4 -4.04 3.34 -1.74
C VAL A 4 -2.57 3.54 -2.09
N LEU A 5 -1.68 2.97 -1.28
CA LEU A 5 -0.23 2.99 -1.45
C LEU A 5 0.24 1.58 -1.82
N ARG A 6 0.60 1.38 -3.09
CA ARG A 6 1.03 0.05 -3.58
C ARG A 6 2.43 0.07 -4.17
N GLY A 7 3.10 -1.09 -4.19
CA GLY A 7 4.44 -1.26 -4.74
C GLY A 7 5.23 -2.35 -4.00
N ASN A 8 6.43 -2.64 -4.47
CA ASN A 8 7.27 -3.73 -3.96
C ASN A 8 7.65 -3.59 -2.48
N ALA A 9 8.14 -4.67 -1.90
CA ALA A 9 8.72 -4.66 -0.55
C ALA A 9 9.80 -3.57 -0.45
N ALA A 10 9.98 -2.99 0.73
CA ALA A 10 10.97 -1.95 1.01
C ALA A 10 10.84 -0.64 0.20
N SER A 11 9.76 -0.41 -0.52
CA SER A 11 9.57 0.84 -1.30
C SER A 11 9.25 2.09 -0.46
N GLY A 12 8.88 1.95 0.81
CA GLY A 12 8.58 3.07 1.71
C GLY A 12 7.08 3.32 1.97
N LYS A 13 6.18 2.51 1.41
CA LYS A 13 4.72 2.63 1.57
C LYS A 13 4.27 2.83 3.00
N THR A 14 4.69 1.92 3.91
CA THR A 14 4.29 1.96 5.32
C THR A 14 4.80 3.20 6.05
N THR A 15 5.96 3.74 5.64
CA THR A 15 6.47 5.02 6.17
C THR A 15 5.56 6.16 5.76
N VAL A 16 5.23 6.25 4.48
CA VAL A 16 4.29 7.26 3.96
C VAL A 16 2.90 7.10 4.59
N ALA A 17 2.40 5.86 4.71
CA ALA A 17 1.10 5.58 5.34
C ALA A 17 1.03 6.13 6.77
N ARG A 18 2.06 5.90 7.59
CA ARG A 18 2.14 6.38 8.97
C ARG A 18 2.25 7.90 9.06
N LEU A 19 3.08 8.52 8.22
CA LEU A 19 3.21 9.98 8.16
C LEU A 19 1.89 10.63 7.72
N LEU A 20 1.24 10.07 6.71
CA LEU A 20 -0.05 10.56 6.24
C LEU A 20 -1.14 10.41 7.32
N GLN A 21 -1.18 9.27 8.00
CA GLN A 21 -2.12 9.03 9.09
C GLN A 21 -1.95 10.05 10.23
N ALA A 22 -0.72 10.44 10.54
CA ALA A 22 -0.43 11.44 11.58
C ALA A 22 -0.80 12.88 11.18
N ARG A 23 -0.96 13.15 9.87
CA ARG A 23 -1.21 14.49 9.32
C ARG A 23 -2.63 14.75 8.87
N LEU A 24 -3.40 13.70 8.60
CA LEU A 24 -4.81 13.83 8.25
C LEU A 24 -5.63 14.24 9.46
N ALA A 25 -6.53 15.19 9.25
CA ALA A 25 -7.50 15.59 10.26
C ALA A 25 -8.68 14.59 10.30
N GLY A 26 -9.25 14.39 11.48
CA GLY A 26 -10.42 13.51 11.66
C GLY A 26 -10.07 12.04 11.90
N PRO A 27 -11.05 11.14 11.82
CA PRO A 27 -10.82 9.72 12.03
C PRO A 27 -10.13 9.07 10.84
N VAL A 28 -8.99 8.41 11.07
CA VAL A 28 -8.18 7.76 10.03
C VAL A 28 -7.97 6.29 10.38
N ALA A 29 -8.24 5.40 9.43
CA ALA A 29 -7.93 3.98 9.52
C ALA A 29 -6.74 3.63 8.61
N GLY A 30 -5.63 3.20 9.19
CA GLY A 30 -4.48 2.65 8.47
C GLY A 30 -4.59 1.12 8.40
N LEU A 31 -4.69 0.56 7.21
CA LEU A 31 -4.93 -0.86 6.96
C LEU A 31 -3.81 -1.43 6.09
N GLY A 32 -2.80 -2.06 6.72
CA GLY A 32 -1.69 -2.70 6.03
C GLY A 32 -2.01 -4.13 5.60
N GLN A 33 -1.84 -4.47 4.33
CA GLN A 33 -2.03 -5.83 3.80
C GLN A 33 -1.21 -6.86 4.59
N ASP A 34 0.04 -6.56 4.90
CA ASP A 34 0.92 -7.49 5.62
C ASP A 34 0.40 -7.83 7.01
N HIS A 35 -0.24 -6.89 7.70
CA HIS A 35 -0.87 -7.17 8.99
C HIS A 35 -1.99 -8.21 8.86
N PHE A 36 -2.91 -8.01 7.93
CA PHE A 36 -4.00 -8.96 7.72
C PHE A 36 -3.46 -10.33 7.30
N ARG A 37 -2.52 -10.39 6.40
CA ARG A 37 -1.97 -11.63 5.88
C ARG A 37 -1.11 -12.38 6.91
N ARG A 38 -0.16 -11.69 7.55
CA ARG A 38 0.85 -12.34 8.41
C ARG A 38 0.37 -12.49 9.85
N ASP A 39 -0.26 -11.46 10.40
CA ASP A 39 -0.57 -11.43 11.83
C ASP A 39 -1.96 -12.01 12.11
N VAL A 40 -2.96 -11.74 11.25
CA VAL A 40 -4.33 -12.22 11.43
C VAL A 40 -4.51 -13.62 10.87
N TYR A 41 -4.03 -13.88 9.65
CA TYR A 41 -4.25 -15.17 8.96
C TYR A 41 -3.05 -16.11 9.02
N ALA A 42 -1.85 -15.63 9.35
CA ALA A 42 -0.59 -16.38 9.30
C ALA A 42 -0.32 -17.03 7.91
N GLU A 43 -0.78 -16.39 6.84
CA GLU A 43 -0.72 -16.90 5.46
C GLU A 43 0.53 -16.40 4.70
N ARG A 44 0.98 -17.24 3.77
CA ARG A 44 1.93 -16.83 2.74
C ARG A 44 1.19 -16.16 1.57
N GLU A 45 1.89 -15.26 0.82
CA GLU A 45 1.29 -14.47 -0.26
C GLU A 45 0.56 -15.29 -1.33
N GLN A 46 0.95 -16.53 -1.56
CA GLN A 46 0.42 -17.37 -2.64
C GLN A 46 -0.64 -18.37 -2.21
N GLU A 47 -0.98 -18.45 -0.93
CA GLU A 47 -1.90 -19.48 -0.43
C GLU A 47 -3.37 -19.13 -0.74
N SER A 48 -3.88 -18.05 -0.19
CA SER A 48 -5.28 -17.66 -0.35
C SER A 48 -5.46 -16.15 -0.48
N LEU A 49 -6.68 -15.69 -0.68
CA LEU A 49 -7.10 -14.29 -0.60
C LEU A 49 -8.03 -14.02 0.58
N ALA A 50 -8.15 -14.94 1.54
CA ALA A 50 -9.02 -14.75 2.70
C ALA A 50 -8.67 -13.49 3.51
N HIS A 51 -7.36 -13.19 3.65
CA HIS A 51 -6.91 -11.95 4.24
C HIS A 51 -7.35 -10.70 3.44
N ALA A 52 -7.44 -10.80 2.12
CA ALA A 52 -7.88 -9.71 1.26
C ALA A 52 -9.39 -9.43 1.42
N ASP A 53 -10.20 -10.48 1.58
CA ASP A 53 -11.63 -10.34 1.84
C ASP A 53 -11.90 -9.61 3.16
N LEU A 54 -11.14 -9.94 4.21
CA LEU A 54 -11.25 -9.24 5.48
C LEU A 54 -10.74 -7.79 5.39
N LEU A 55 -9.65 -7.57 4.66
CA LEU A 55 -9.12 -6.22 4.42
C LEU A 55 -10.15 -5.35 3.66
N GLU A 56 -10.80 -5.90 2.63
CA GLU A 56 -11.90 -5.23 1.92
C GLU A 56 -13.05 -4.87 2.86
N ALA A 57 -13.50 -5.84 3.65
CA ALA A 57 -14.58 -5.62 4.61
C ALA A 57 -14.24 -4.52 5.62
N ALA A 58 -13.02 -4.53 6.17
CA ALA A 58 -12.54 -3.52 7.09
C ALA A 58 -12.46 -2.13 6.43
N ALA A 59 -11.91 -2.03 5.22
CA ALA A 59 -11.81 -0.77 4.48
C ALA A 59 -13.19 -0.17 4.20
N ARG A 60 -14.12 -0.97 3.70
CA ARG A 60 -15.50 -0.54 3.40
C ARG A 60 -16.26 -0.14 4.67
N HIS A 61 -16.07 -0.88 5.77
CA HIS A 61 -16.66 -0.51 7.06
C HIS A 61 -16.16 0.86 7.53
N CYS A 62 -14.85 1.09 7.48
CA CYS A 62 -14.27 2.37 7.90
C CYS A 62 -14.75 3.55 7.02
N LEU A 63 -14.78 3.36 5.68
CA LEU A 63 -15.33 4.36 4.75
C LEU A 63 -16.80 4.69 5.06
N ALA A 64 -17.64 3.68 5.28
CA ALA A 64 -19.05 3.85 5.63
C ALA A 64 -19.26 4.57 6.97
N ARG A 65 -18.26 4.54 7.86
CA ARG A 65 -18.24 5.27 9.15
C ARG A 65 -17.64 6.68 9.04
N GLY A 66 -17.32 7.15 7.82
CA GLY A 66 -16.76 8.48 7.58
C GLY A 66 -15.26 8.60 7.90
N HIS A 67 -14.53 7.50 8.05
CA HIS A 67 -13.09 7.54 8.25
C HIS A 67 -12.37 7.80 6.92
N HIS A 68 -11.26 8.51 6.97
CA HIS A 68 -10.24 8.40 5.92
C HIS A 68 -9.61 7.01 6.02
N VAL A 69 -9.42 6.35 4.88
CA VAL A 69 -8.81 5.01 4.84
C VAL A 69 -7.51 5.07 4.06
N ILE A 70 -6.43 4.57 4.65
CA ILE A 70 -5.13 4.41 4.03
C ILE A 70 -4.87 2.91 3.91
N LEU A 71 -4.80 2.39 2.68
CA LEU A 71 -4.38 1.02 2.40
C LEU A 71 -2.91 1.01 1.98
N ASP A 72 -2.07 0.19 2.61
CA ASP A 72 -0.72 -0.03 2.13
C ASP A 72 -0.42 -1.52 1.94
N GLY A 73 0.22 -1.85 0.81
CA GLY A 73 0.53 -3.23 0.49
C GLY A 73 1.27 -3.42 -0.84
N ILE A 74 1.69 -4.64 -1.11
CA ILE A 74 2.29 -4.98 -2.41
C ILE A 74 1.23 -4.94 -3.51
N PHE A 75 0.02 -5.35 -3.25
CA PHE A 75 -1.16 -5.29 -4.12
C PHE A 75 -0.87 -5.50 -5.61
N HIS A 76 -0.44 -6.72 -5.96
CA HIS A 76 -0.24 -7.13 -7.35
C HIS A 76 -1.53 -6.93 -8.16
N ALA A 77 -1.46 -6.24 -9.31
CA ALA A 77 -2.65 -5.81 -10.05
C ALA A 77 -3.58 -6.97 -10.43
N GLY A 78 -3.04 -8.04 -10.99
CA GLY A 78 -3.83 -9.20 -11.41
C GLY A 78 -4.47 -9.96 -10.24
N ARG A 79 -3.92 -9.84 -9.02
CA ARG A 79 -4.41 -10.57 -7.85
C ARG A 79 -5.37 -9.74 -7.01
N TYR A 80 -5.06 -8.47 -6.78
CA TYR A 80 -5.81 -7.58 -5.89
C TYR A 80 -6.63 -6.51 -6.63
N GLY A 81 -6.47 -6.38 -7.94
CA GLY A 81 -7.19 -5.39 -8.74
C GLY A 81 -8.70 -5.40 -8.51
N PRO A 82 -9.39 -6.56 -8.61
CA PRO A 82 -10.84 -6.62 -8.37
C PRO A 82 -11.25 -6.16 -6.98
N MET A 83 -10.49 -6.52 -5.93
CA MET A 83 -10.73 -6.05 -4.56
C MET A 83 -10.56 -4.53 -4.46
N LEU A 84 -9.46 -3.99 -4.98
CA LEU A 84 -9.18 -2.55 -4.96
C LEU A 84 -10.26 -1.75 -5.71
N GLN A 85 -10.75 -2.26 -6.82
CA GLN A 85 -11.84 -1.65 -7.59
C GLN A 85 -13.13 -1.58 -6.77
N ARG A 86 -13.49 -2.66 -6.05
CA ARG A 86 -14.67 -2.66 -5.18
C ARG A 86 -14.55 -1.72 -3.98
N ILE A 87 -13.34 -1.58 -3.41
CA ILE A 87 -13.10 -0.62 -2.31
C ILE A 87 -13.17 0.81 -2.86
N ALA A 88 -12.58 1.07 -4.03
CA ALA A 88 -12.62 2.38 -4.68
C ALA A 88 -14.05 2.84 -4.96
N ALA A 89 -14.92 1.94 -5.41
CA ALA A 89 -16.33 2.21 -5.65
C ALA A 89 -17.14 2.57 -4.37
N ALA A 90 -16.58 2.34 -3.19
CA ALA A 90 -17.18 2.72 -1.91
C ALA A 90 -16.71 4.10 -1.40
N SER A 91 -15.96 4.86 -2.20
CA SER A 91 -15.43 6.19 -1.85
C SER A 91 -15.59 7.15 -3.02
N ASP A 92 -16.18 8.31 -2.79
CA ASP A 92 -16.28 9.39 -3.80
C ASP A 92 -14.92 10.05 -4.08
N ASP A 93 -13.94 9.82 -3.21
CA ASP A 93 -12.58 10.35 -3.32
C ASP A 93 -11.59 9.21 -3.08
N ALA A 94 -11.21 8.52 -4.16
CA ALA A 94 -10.26 7.40 -4.15
C ALA A 94 -9.00 7.76 -4.95
N ARG A 95 -7.83 7.70 -4.30
CA ARG A 95 -6.53 8.10 -4.83
C ARG A 95 -5.54 6.97 -4.74
N PHE A 96 -4.87 6.67 -5.84
CA PHE A 96 -3.95 5.56 -5.96
C PHE A 96 -2.54 6.04 -6.25
N TYR A 97 -1.60 5.55 -5.46
CA TYR A 97 -0.17 5.88 -5.55
C TYR A 97 0.64 4.59 -5.70
N ALA A 98 1.37 4.49 -6.82
CA ALA A 98 2.22 3.35 -7.13
C ALA A 98 3.69 3.70 -6.93
N PHE A 99 4.36 3.04 -5.99
CA PHE A 99 5.80 3.16 -5.77
C PHE A 99 6.54 2.38 -6.86
N ASP A 100 7.01 3.08 -7.86
CA ASP A 100 7.73 2.54 -9.01
C ASP A 100 9.25 2.73 -8.81
N LEU A 101 9.84 1.79 -8.08
CA LEU A 101 11.25 1.77 -7.74
C LEU A 101 11.95 0.59 -8.40
N THR A 102 13.22 0.78 -8.79
CA THR A 102 14.04 -0.33 -9.26
C THR A 102 14.32 -1.32 -8.13
N PHE A 103 14.69 -2.55 -8.49
CA PHE A 103 15.06 -3.57 -7.52
C PHE A 103 16.24 -3.12 -6.66
N GLU A 104 17.28 -2.55 -7.28
CA GLU A 104 18.48 -2.05 -6.59
C GLU A 104 18.13 -1.00 -5.53
N GLU A 105 17.21 -0.09 -5.85
CA GLU A 105 16.75 0.93 -4.90
C GLU A 105 15.98 0.30 -3.73
N THR A 106 15.15 -0.70 -3.98
CA THR A 106 14.44 -1.40 -2.90
C THR A 106 15.40 -2.17 -1.99
N VAL A 107 16.43 -2.82 -2.53
CA VAL A 107 17.49 -3.48 -1.77
C VAL A 107 18.29 -2.46 -0.94
N ARG A 108 18.68 -1.32 -1.53
CA ARG A 108 19.37 -0.24 -0.82
C ARG A 108 18.54 0.26 0.38
N ARG A 109 17.25 0.50 0.18
CA ARG A 109 16.33 0.94 1.25
C ARG A 109 16.15 -0.15 2.32
N HIS A 110 16.09 -1.41 1.90
CA HIS A 110 15.99 -2.53 2.84
C HIS A 110 17.19 -2.59 3.78
N ALA A 111 18.42 -2.46 3.25
CA ALA A 111 19.66 -2.49 4.03
C ALA A 111 19.75 -1.38 5.10
N MET A 112 19.03 -0.28 4.93
CA MET A 112 18.99 0.85 5.88
C MET A 112 17.92 0.69 6.98
N ARG A 113 17.12 -0.39 6.97
CA ARG A 113 16.04 -0.59 7.95
C ARG A 113 16.56 -1.22 9.25
N PRO A 114 15.94 -0.90 10.41
CA PRO A 114 16.22 -1.59 11.67
C PRO A 114 15.89 -3.09 11.62
N LYS A 115 15.04 -3.53 10.69
CA LYS A 115 14.57 -4.92 10.51
C LYS A 115 15.21 -5.61 9.30
N VAL A 116 16.52 -5.42 9.10
CA VAL A 116 17.29 -6.02 8.00
C VAL A 116 17.21 -7.57 7.98
N GLY A 117 16.91 -8.22 9.10
CA GLY A 117 16.86 -9.68 9.22
C GLY A 117 15.53 -10.34 8.84
N ASP A 118 14.49 -9.60 8.49
CA ASP A 118 13.17 -10.19 8.23
C ASP A 118 13.12 -11.02 6.92
N PHE A 119 13.93 -10.66 5.91
CA PHE A 119 14.06 -11.38 4.64
C PHE A 119 15.32 -10.97 3.88
N SER A 120 15.81 -11.87 3.03
CA SER A 120 17.04 -11.68 2.23
C SER A 120 16.78 -10.90 0.94
N ALA A 121 17.85 -10.41 0.30
CA ALA A 121 17.78 -9.81 -1.03
C ALA A 121 17.31 -10.83 -2.10
N GLU A 122 17.62 -12.11 -1.94
CA GLU A 122 17.17 -13.19 -2.84
C GLU A 122 15.66 -13.40 -2.74
N GLU A 123 15.11 -13.39 -1.52
CA GLU A 123 13.67 -13.43 -1.30
C GLU A 123 12.99 -12.20 -1.90
N MET A 124 13.56 -10.99 -1.70
CA MET A 124 13.07 -9.77 -2.34
C MET A 124 13.05 -9.87 -3.86
N ALA A 125 14.09 -10.46 -4.47
CA ALA A 125 14.17 -10.65 -5.92
C ALA A 125 13.04 -11.56 -6.44
N SER A 126 12.68 -12.59 -5.69
CA SER A 126 11.59 -13.51 -6.06
C SER A 126 10.20 -12.84 -6.03
N TRP A 127 10.02 -11.77 -5.26
CA TRP A 127 8.75 -11.03 -5.13
C TRP A 127 8.73 -9.73 -5.92
N HIS A 128 9.90 -9.27 -6.39
CA HIS A 128 9.97 -8.02 -7.12
C HIS A 128 9.29 -8.14 -8.48
N HIS A 129 8.42 -7.21 -8.76
CA HIS A 129 7.79 -7.06 -10.07
C HIS A 129 7.88 -5.61 -10.52
N GLY A 130 7.94 -5.38 -11.83
CA GLY A 130 7.84 -4.05 -12.41
C GLY A 130 6.47 -3.42 -12.13
N TRP A 131 6.34 -2.13 -12.42
CA TRP A 131 5.07 -1.45 -12.30
C TRP A 131 3.99 -2.14 -13.15
N GLN A 132 2.89 -2.45 -12.50
CA GLN A 132 1.71 -3.07 -13.09
C GLN A 132 0.54 -2.11 -12.90
N PRO A 133 0.16 -1.33 -13.94
CA PRO A 133 -0.94 -0.38 -13.82
C PRO A 133 -2.26 -1.10 -13.51
N LEU A 134 -3.11 -0.43 -12.75
CA LEU A 134 -4.50 -0.82 -12.58
C LEU A 134 -5.29 -0.27 -13.77
N ASP A 135 -6.20 -1.08 -14.32
CA ASP A 135 -6.96 -0.74 -15.53
C ASP A 135 -8.18 0.16 -15.26
N PHE A 136 -8.63 0.23 -14.00
CA PHE A 136 -9.82 0.97 -13.59
C PHE A 136 -9.54 2.36 -13.02
N VAL A 137 -8.28 2.75 -12.82
CA VAL A 137 -7.89 4.03 -12.22
C VAL A 137 -6.53 4.51 -12.74
N ALA A 138 -6.37 5.82 -12.92
CA ALA A 138 -5.06 6.42 -13.14
C ALA A 138 -4.30 6.51 -11.80
N GLU A 139 -3.08 5.97 -11.77
CA GLU A 139 -2.24 5.95 -10.58
C GLU A 139 -1.20 7.08 -10.63
N HIS A 140 -0.97 7.72 -9.49
CA HIS A 140 0.16 8.62 -9.31
C HIS A 140 1.43 7.82 -9.03
N ARG A 141 2.40 7.84 -9.96
CA ARG A 141 3.68 7.15 -9.76
C ARG A 141 4.55 7.93 -8.78
N ILE A 142 5.15 7.21 -7.84
CA ILE A 142 6.15 7.70 -6.88
C ILE A 142 7.49 7.08 -7.25
N THR A 143 8.50 7.94 -7.42
CA THR A 143 9.85 7.53 -7.83
C THR A 143 10.84 7.58 -6.67
N ALA A 144 12.07 7.10 -6.90
CA ALA A 144 13.14 7.16 -5.92
C ALA A 144 13.59 8.59 -5.57
N ALA A 145 13.28 9.58 -6.41
CA ALA A 145 13.65 10.98 -6.21
C ALA A 145 12.85 11.69 -5.11
N GLU A 146 11.69 11.11 -4.73
CA GLU A 146 10.78 11.73 -3.75
C GLU A 146 11.05 11.18 -2.34
N THR A 147 11.13 12.08 -1.38
CA THR A 147 11.16 11.74 0.05
C THR A 147 9.76 11.35 0.54
N PRO A 148 9.63 10.60 1.64
CA PRO A 148 8.33 10.29 2.23
C PRO A 148 7.49 11.53 2.56
N GLU A 149 8.12 12.60 3.01
CA GLU A 149 7.51 13.87 3.34
C GLU A 149 6.94 14.57 2.10
N GLU A 150 7.69 14.62 1.00
CA GLU A 150 7.23 15.17 -0.28
C GLU A 150 6.04 14.39 -0.85
N VAL A 151 6.07 13.06 -0.71
CA VAL A 151 4.94 12.22 -1.12
C VAL A 151 3.69 12.54 -0.30
N VAL A 152 3.83 12.69 1.03
CA VAL A 152 2.69 13.06 1.90
C VAL A 152 2.15 14.44 1.55
N GLU A 153 3.03 15.45 1.33
CA GLU A 153 2.59 16.78 0.90
C GLU A 153 1.77 16.70 -0.41
N ARG A 154 2.28 15.94 -1.39
CA ARG A 154 1.59 15.75 -2.66
C ARG A 154 0.21 15.11 -2.48
N ILE A 155 0.09 14.09 -1.61
CA ILE A 155 -1.19 13.46 -1.31
C ILE A 155 -2.15 14.48 -0.68
N LEU A 156 -1.69 15.29 0.26
CA LEU A 156 -2.50 16.29 0.95
C LEU A 156 -2.92 17.44 0.02
N LEU A 157 -2.05 17.84 -0.94
CA LEU A 157 -2.40 18.87 -1.93
C LEU A 157 -3.46 18.41 -2.93
N HIS A 158 -3.59 17.13 -3.16
CA HIS A 158 -4.67 16.56 -3.98
C HIS A 158 -5.99 16.39 -3.18
N ALA A 159 -5.96 16.70 -1.86
CA ALA A 159 -7.08 16.54 -0.93
C ALA A 159 -8.08 17.69 -1.00
#